data_012f783bde499c52210807ae03393630
#
_entry.id   012f783bde499c52210807ae03393630
#
_cell.length_a   1.000
_cell.length_b   1.000
_cell.length_c   1.000
_cell.angle_alpha   90.00
_cell.angle_beta   90.00
_cell.angle_gamma   90.00
#
_symmetry.space_group_name_H-M   'P 1'
#
loop_
_entity.id
_entity.type
_entity.pdbx_description
1 polymer ?
#
loop_
_entity_poly.entity_id
_entity_poly.type
_entity_poly.pdbx_seq_one_letter_code
_entity_poly.pdbx_strand_id
1 'polypeptide(L)' 'MIASNTPVKLYVVPDCPLCTHARAWLREHDVAYRERDVANDFGALRAMYELTRQRFVPVFEAKGRALVRPSDQELAEFLL' A
#
# COMPACT_ATOMS: atom_id res chain seq x y z
N MET A 1 -8.76 -1.55 -23.78
CA MET A 1 -8.47 -1.38 -22.99
C MET A 1 -8.38 -1.14 -22.12
N ILE A 2 -8.74 -0.90 -22.04
CA ILE A 2 -8.28 -0.31 -21.13
C ILE A 2 -7.79 -0.76 -19.96
N ALA A 3 -6.84 -0.89 -19.90
CA ALA A 3 -6.22 -1.28 -18.71
C ALA A 3 -6.70 -0.43 -17.60
N SER A 4 -7.11 -0.99 -16.57
CA SER A 4 -7.46 -0.26 -15.43
C SER A 4 -6.18 0.31 -14.83
N ASN A 5 -6.10 1.61 -14.79
CA ASN A 5 -4.98 2.28 -14.16
C ASN A 5 -5.33 2.71 -12.75
N THR A 6 -6.06 1.86 -12.04
CA THR A 6 -6.40 2.14 -10.66
C THR A 6 -5.11 2.21 -9.84
N PRO A 7 -4.83 3.31 -9.16
CA PRO A 7 -3.62 3.41 -8.36
C PRO A 7 -3.61 2.40 -7.22
N VAL A 8 -2.41 1.98 -6.85
CA VAL A 8 -2.22 1.20 -5.63
C VAL A 8 -2.64 2.07 -4.44
N LYS A 9 -3.33 1.49 -3.49
CA LYS A 9 -3.59 2.17 -2.21
C LYS A 9 -2.50 1.77 -1.23
N LEU A 10 -1.83 2.76 -0.68
CA LEU A 10 -0.75 2.54 0.27
C LEU A 10 -1.19 3.07 1.63
N TYR A 11 -1.39 2.16 2.58
CA TYR A 11 -1.77 2.53 3.94
C TYR A 11 -0.51 2.75 4.75
N VAL A 12 -0.43 3.92 5.39
CA VAL A 12 0.79 4.38 6.06
C VAL A 12 0.45 5.06 7.38
N VAL A 13 1.50 5.35 8.17
CA VAL A 13 1.42 6.27 9.31
C VAL A 13 2.58 7.25 9.20
N PRO A 14 2.50 8.41 9.89
CA PRO A 14 3.64 9.34 9.92
C PRO A 14 4.86 8.72 10.58
N ASP A 15 6.04 9.21 10.19
CA ASP A 15 7.32 8.84 10.81
C ASP A 15 7.58 7.33 10.80
N CYS A 16 7.28 6.70 9.68
CA CYS A 16 7.41 5.26 9.51
C CYS A 16 8.49 4.97 8.47
N PRO A 17 9.67 4.45 8.88
CA PRO A 17 10.74 4.15 7.92
C PRO A 17 10.33 3.12 6.87
N LEU A 18 9.54 2.12 7.26
CA LEU A 18 9.06 1.12 6.30
C LEU A 18 8.12 1.74 5.28
N CYS A 19 7.30 2.71 5.70
CA CYS A 19 6.41 3.43 4.80
C CYS A 19 7.22 4.29 3.82
N THR A 20 8.29 4.91 4.29
CA THR A 20 9.19 5.68 3.45
C THR A 20 9.82 4.79 2.37
N HIS A 21 10.27 3.60 2.77
CA HIS A 21 10.82 2.64 1.82
C HIS A 21 9.76 2.23 0.78
N ALA A 22 8.53 2.03 1.23
CA ALA A 22 7.44 1.65 0.34
C ALA A 22 7.19 2.72 -0.73
N ARG A 23 7.18 4.00 -0.31
CA ARG A 23 7.00 5.10 -1.27
C ARG A 23 8.13 5.15 -2.27
N ALA A 24 9.36 4.98 -1.80
CA ALA A 24 10.53 5.01 -2.68
C ALA A 24 10.46 3.89 -3.72
N TRP A 25 10.09 2.69 -3.30
CA TRP A 25 9.97 1.56 -4.20
C TRP A 25 8.94 1.84 -5.31
N LEU A 26 7.77 2.36 -4.91
CA LEU A 26 6.71 2.66 -5.88
C LEU A 26 7.14 3.72 -6.89
N ARG A 27 7.85 4.77 -6.41
CA ARG A 27 8.34 5.83 -7.28
C ARG A 27 9.41 5.32 -8.23
N GLU A 28 10.32 4.50 -7.74
CA GLU A 28 11.41 3.95 -8.55
C GLU A 28 10.89 3.06 -9.67
N HIS A 29 9.75 2.43 -9.48
CA HIS A 29 9.17 1.53 -10.46
C HIS A 29 8.01 2.17 -11.23
N ASP A 30 7.83 3.49 -11.08
CA ASP A 30 6.80 4.25 -11.78
C ASP A 30 5.39 3.69 -11.56
N VAL A 31 5.12 3.21 -10.35
CA VAL A 31 3.81 2.69 -10.00
C VAL A 31 2.98 3.80 -9.36
N ALA A 32 1.85 4.12 -9.95
CA ALA A 32 0.94 5.14 -9.39
C ALA A 32 0.34 4.64 -8.09
N TYR A 33 0.27 5.50 -7.08
CA TYR A 33 -0.28 5.11 -5.80
C TYR A 33 -0.94 6.30 -5.10
N ARG A 34 -1.83 5.97 -4.18
CA ARG A 34 -2.46 6.94 -3.28
C ARG A 34 -2.24 6.50 -1.85
N GLU A 35 -1.86 7.44 -1.00
CA GLU A 35 -1.64 7.14 0.41
C GLU A 35 -2.91 7.32 1.21
N ARG A 36 -3.08 6.46 2.19
CA ARG A 36 -4.10 6.62 3.21
C ARG A 36 -3.43 6.55 4.58
N ASP A 37 -3.60 7.60 5.37
CA ASP A 37 -2.95 7.72 6.68
C ASP A 37 -3.88 7.13 7.73
N VAL A 38 -3.55 5.93 8.19
CA VAL A 38 -4.41 5.21 9.13
C VAL A 38 -4.29 5.76 10.55
N ALA A 39 -3.30 6.62 10.82
CA ALA A 39 -3.18 7.25 12.13
C ALA A 39 -4.13 8.42 12.28
N ASN A 40 -4.49 9.07 11.18
CA ASN A 40 -5.31 10.29 11.21
C ASN A 40 -6.63 10.15 10.46
N ASP A 41 -6.87 9.01 9.82
CA ASP A 41 -8.09 8.76 9.06
C ASP A 41 -8.70 7.45 9.54
N PHE A 42 -9.76 7.57 10.32
CA PHE A 42 -10.40 6.41 10.92
C PHE A 42 -10.98 5.45 9.87
N GLY A 43 -11.51 6.01 8.78
CA GLY A 43 -12.03 5.19 7.68
C GLY A 43 -10.92 4.39 7.01
N ALA A 44 -9.73 4.97 6.88
CA ALA A 44 -8.59 4.26 6.32
C ALA A 44 -8.15 3.12 7.24
N LEU A 45 -8.11 3.36 8.54
CA LEU A 45 -7.76 2.32 9.51
C LEU A 45 -8.74 1.16 9.44
N ARG A 46 -10.03 1.48 9.40
CA ARG A 46 -11.08 0.46 9.30
C ARG A 46 -10.91 -0.35 8.01
N ALA A 47 -10.71 0.32 6.88
CA ALA A 47 -10.57 -0.35 5.60
C ALA A 47 -9.38 -1.29 5.63
N MET A 48 -8.25 -0.83 6.13
CA MET A 48 -7.05 -1.65 6.23
C MET A 48 -7.28 -2.87 7.11
N TYR A 49 -7.93 -2.67 8.25
CA TYR A 49 -8.18 -3.78 9.17
C TYR A 49 -9.13 -4.80 8.56
N GLU A 50 -10.15 -4.34 7.82
CA GLU A 50 -11.08 -5.27 7.16
C GLU A 50 -10.39 -6.09 6.09
N LEU A 51 -9.39 -5.51 5.41
CA LEU A 51 -8.64 -6.21 4.37
C LEU A 51 -7.65 -7.21 4.93
N THR A 52 -6.98 -6.87 6.03
CA THR A 52 -5.80 -7.62 6.48
C THR A 52 -5.99 -8.29 7.83
N ARG A 53 -6.98 -7.85 8.62
CA ARG A 53 -7.17 -8.24 10.02
C ARG A 53 -5.94 -7.94 10.87
N GLN A 54 -5.10 -7.01 10.44
CA GLN A 54 -3.88 -6.61 11.11
C GLN A 54 -3.80 -5.09 11.12
N ARG A 55 -2.97 -4.55 12.02
CA ARG A 55 -2.78 -3.11 12.15
C ARG A 55 -1.39 -2.67 11.73
N PHE A 56 -0.68 -3.52 11.01
CA PHE A 56 0.69 -3.20 10.60
C PHE A 56 0.67 -2.42 9.29
N VAL A 57 1.57 -1.45 9.20
CA VAL A 57 1.80 -0.68 7.99
C VAL A 57 3.25 -0.88 7.56
N PRO A 58 3.60 -0.67 6.31
CA PRO A 58 2.72 -0.32 5.21
C PRO A 58 1.90 -1.50 4.70
N VAL A 59 0.74 -1.20 4.14
CA VAL A 59 -0.09 -2.19 3.44
C VAL A 59 -0.30 -1.70 2.03
N PHE A 60 -0.11 -2.59 1.06
CA PHE A 60 -0.33 -2.31 -0.36
C PHE A 60 -1.60 -3.01 -0.78
N GLU A 61 -2.53 -2.26 -1.35
CA GLU A 61 -3.78 -2.82 -1.85
C GLU A 61 -3.88 -2.57 -3.35
N ALA A 62 -4.04 -3.63 -4.11
CA ALA A 62 -4.25 -3.56 -5.56
C ALA A 62 -4.91 -4.84 -6.04
N LYS A 63 -5.65 -4.76 -7.13
CA LYS A 63 -6.21 -5.94 -7.79
C LYS A 63 -7.07 -6.80 -6.86
N GLY A 64 -7.75 -6.16 -5.91
CA GLY A 64 -8.60 -6.86 -4.94
C GLY A 64 -7.83 -7.63 -3.88
N ARG A 65 -6.53 -7.39 -3.73
CA ARG A 65 -5.68 -8.07 -2.77
C ARG A 65 -4.89 -7.07 -1.95
N ALA A 66 -4.43 -7.51 -0.79
CA ALA A 66 -3.63 -6.65 0.09
C ALA A 66 -2.40 -7.42 0.57
N LEU A 67 -1.27 -6.73 0.62
CA LEU A 67 -0.02 -7.30 1.16
C LEU A 67 0.43 -6.45 2.34
N VAL A 68 0.76 -7.11 3.44
CA VAL A 68 1.23 -6.46 4.66
C VAL A 68 2.75 -6.59 4.71
N ARG A 69 3.44 -5.45 4.71
CA ARG A 69 4.90 -5.39 4.80
C ARG A 69 5.60 -6.35 3.86
N PRO A 70 5.27 -6.32 2.55
CA PRO A 70 5.89 -7.23 1.60
C PRO A 70 7.36 -6.89 1.39
N SER A 71 8.14 -7.90 1.01
CA SER A 71 9.50 -7.68 0.55
C SER A 71 9.47 -7.03 -0.83
N ASP A 72 10.61 -6.48 -1.24
CA ASP A 72 10.72 -5.89 -2.57
C ASP A 72 10.44 -6.93 -3.66
N GLN A 73 10.87 -8.17 -3.45
CA GLN A 73 10.59 -9.23 -4.39
C GLN A 73 9.10 -9.52 -4.47
N GLU A 74 8.43 -9.58 -3.34
CA GLU A 74 6.97 -9.80 -3.31
C GLU A 74 6.23 -8.65 -4.01
N LEU A 75 6.70 -7.42 -3.83
CA LEU A 75 6.11 -6.28 -4.51
C LEU A 75 6.27 -6.39 -6.02
N ALA A 76 7.45 -6.78 -6.47
CA ALA A 76 7.70 -6.94 -7.90
C ALA A 76 6.77 -8.00 -8.50
N GLU A 77 6.60 -9.11 -7.81
CA GLU A 77 5.71 -10.18 -8.26
C GLU A 77 4.25 -9.74 -8.27
N PHE A 78 3.87 -8.88 -7.32
CA PHE A 78 2.50 -8.43 -7.18
C PHE A 78 2.14 -7.31 -8.16
N LEU A 79 3.05 -6.38 -8.40
CA LEU A 79 2.74 -5.14 -9.12
C LEU A 79 3.40 -5.05 -10.49
N LEU A 80 4.41 -5.82 -10.76
CA LEU A 80 5.11 -5.81 -12.03
C LEU A 80 4.89 -7.11 -12.79
#